data_9a25c772f293a25bbf5602e7c3350c3a
#
_entry.id   9a25c772f293a25bbf5602e7c3350c3a
#
_cell.length_a   1.000
_cell.length_b   1.000
_cell.length_c   1.000
_cell.angle_alpha   90.00
_cell.angle_beta   90.00
_cell.angle_gamma   90.00
#
_symmetry.space_group_name_H-M   'P 1'
#
loop_
_entity.id
_entity.type
_entity.pdbx_description
1 polymer ?
#
loop_
_entity_poly.entity_id
_entity_poly.type
_entity_poly.pdbx_seq_one_letter_code
_entity_poly.pdbx_strand_id
1 'polypeptide(L)'
;MSSSAAPLSGAEMKKLLSTRKIERVVVLGANGTMGFGSAALFTTAVPHVTFLARTREKAEEGLAAAIKQVRSPTVASRSAVGDYDNDLDAAVEKADLIFETLTEDFAIKKDMFDRIEKARRDDSIVATVTSGLSINQLCEGRSDSFRKNFMGLHFFNPPNVIVGTELIAGKDTDPELVDFIEAFSTIRLGRDIIRTHDTPAFAGNRVGFKVLNEAAQLAEQLGPVLVDRLVGPYTGRALTPLATIDLVGWDIHRAIVDNVYDNTDDEAHETNKLPQYMADLMEKGVLGNKSGAGFFKKDGKVKLALDVASGDYKPVADIKLPNLDYIDEVSTFHAQGRYEEGMAAFLAAPGDEASIARKVIAGYISYAFHRVGEATDTITGIDMIMGSGFNWAPPSVLVDTIGAGATVKLIDEAGLPVPQAIKAAADSGKPTAFFSHPFINTGKYFVAG
;
A
#
# COMPACT_ATOMS: atom_id res chain seq x y z
N MET A 1 -24.20 11.27 -1.17
CA MET A 1 -24.04 11.50 0.28
C MET A 1 -23.85 10.13 0.92
N SER A 2 -22.61 9.67 1.00
CA SER A 2 -22.26 8.44 1.73
C SER A 2 -22.23 8.82 3.21
N SER A 3 -23.11 8.24 4.02
CA SER A 3 -23.02 8.36 5.47
C SER A 3 -21.73 7.65 5.88
N SER A 4 -20.80 8.36 6.51
CA SER A 4 -19.68 7.74 7.20
C SER A 4 -20.24 6.82 8.29
N ALA A 5 -20.44 5.55 7.95
CA ALA A 5 -20.86 4.57 8.94
C ALA A 5 -19.74 4.46 9.99
N ALA A 6 -20.10 4.55 11.26
CA ALA A 6 -19.17 4.28 12.34
C ALA A 6 -18.55 2.89 12.16
N PRO A 7 -17.30 2.67 12.58
CA PRO A 7 -16.68 1.33 12.51
C PRO A 7 -17.57 0.27 13.15
N LEU A 8 -17.70 -0.88 12.49
CA LEU A 8 -18.49 -1.99 13.00
C LEU A 8 -17.96 -2.46 14.37
N SER A 9 -18.83 -2.59 15.35
CA SER A 9 -18.48 -3.19 16.64
C SER A 9 -18.19 -4.70 16.48
N GLY A 10 -17.42 -5.26 17.38
CA GLY A 10 -17.15 -6.70 17.37
C GLY A 10 -18.42 -7.59 17.49
N ALA A 11 -19.50 -7.08 18.13
CA ALA A 11 -20.78 -7.77 18.19
C ALA A 11 -21.52 -7.76 16.84
N GLU A 12 -21.52 -6.63 16.13
CA GLU A 12 -22.11 -6.49 14.79
C GLU A 12 -21.36 -7.37 13.79
N MET A 13 -20.02 -7.37 13.80
CA MET A 13 -19.21 -8.25 12.95
C MET A 13 -19.55 -9.74 13.18
N LYS A 14 -19.68 -10.18 14.45
CA LYS A 14 -20.05 -11.56 14.74
C LYS A 14 -21.44 -11.90 14.24
N LYS A 15 -22.40 -10.97 14.33
CA LYS A 15 -23.75 -11.13 13.79
C LYS A 15 -23.71 -11.30 12.27
N LEU A 16 -22.97 -10.44 11.55
CA LEU A 16 -22.80 -10.53 10.11
C LEU A 16 -22.20 -11.89 9.69
N LEU A 17 -21.19 -12.39 10.39
CA LEU A 17 -20.61 -13.70 10.10
C LEU A 17 -21.56 -14.90 10.32
N SER A 18 -22.72 -14.70 10.97
CA SER A 18 -23.75 -15.72 11.10
C SER A 18 -24.75 -15.73 9.93
N THR A 19 -24.84 -14.65 9.14
CA THR A 19 -25.78 -14.52 8.02
C THR A 19 -25.30 -15.21 6.75
N ARG A 20 -23.97 -15.30 6.56
CA ARG A 20 -23.33 -15.87 5.37
C ARG A 20 -22.05 -16.59 5.75
N LYS A 21 -21.69 -17.61 4.97
CA LYS A 21 -20.42 -18.36 5.17
C LYS A 21 -19.57 -18.30 3.92
N ILE A 22 -18.26 -18.24 4.11
CA ILE A 22 -17.26 -18.47 3.07
C ILE A 22 -16.53 -19.75 3.45
N GLU A 23 -16.78 -20.83 2.71
CA GLU A 23 -16.15 -22.13 2.92
C GLU A 23 -15.23 -22.52 1.74
N ARG A 24 -15.50 -21.97 0.54
CA ARG A 24 -14.76 -22.26 -0.69
C ARG A 24 -14.27 -20.96 -1.33
N VAL A 25 -12.95 -20.83 -1.39
CA VAL A 25 -12.30 -19.70 -2.05
C VAL A 25 -11.57 -20.20 -3.29
N VAL A 26 -11.73 -19.51 -4.40
CA VAL A 26 -10.94 -19.72 -5.63
C VAL A 26 -10.01 -18.52 -5.79
N VAL A 27 -8.71 -18.76 -5.92
CA VAL A 27 -7.71 -17.72 -6.17
C VAL A 27 -7.17 -17.87 -7.59
N LEU A 28 -7.37 -16.83 -8.40
CA LEU A 28 -6.88 -16.74 -9.78
C LEU A 28 -5.53 -16.02 -9.80
N GLY A 29 -4.59 -16.47 -10.64
CA GLY A 29 -3.22 -15.95 -10.62
C GLY A 29 -2.39 -16.50 -9.45
N ALA A 30 -2.75 -17.69 -8.94
CA ALA A 30 -2.23 -18.25 -7.70
C ALA A 30 -0.71 -18.54 -7.71
N ASN A 31 -0.03 -18.45 -8.85
CA ASN A 31 1.43 -18.56 -8.96
C ASN A 31 2.18 -17.23 -8.76
N GLY A 32 1.48 -16.09 -8.83
CA GLY A 32 2.05 -14.78 -8.53
C GLY A 32 2.22 -14.54 -7.02
N THR A 33 3.07 -13.58 -6.64
CA THR A 33 3.37 -13.28 -5.22
C THR A 33 2.11 -12.92 -4.43
N MET A 34 1.23 -12.09 -5.00
CA MET A 34 -0.05 -11.77 -4.37
C MET A 34 -0.98 -12.99 -4.35
N GLY A 35 -0.99 -13.79 -5.42
CA GLY A 35 -1.84 -14.96 -5.54
C GLY A 35 -1.56 -16.03 -4.51
N PHE A 36 -0.33 -16.54 -4.46
CA PHE A 36 0.00 -17.60 -3.50
C PHE A 36 -0.03 -17.10 -2.04
N GLY A 37 0.35 -15.83 -1.81
CA GLY A 37 0.29 -15.22 -0.48
C GLY A 37 -1.14 -15.06 0.03
N SER A 38 -2.05 -14.60 -0.82
CA SER A 38 -3.48 -14.47 -0.49
C SER A 38 -4.13 -15.84 -0.31
N ALA A 39 -3.84 -16.80 -1.19
CA ALA A 39 -4.34 -18.15 -1.06
C ALA A 39 -3.89 -18.81 0.26
N ALA A 40 -2.60 -18.63 0.63
CA ALA A 40 -2.09 -19.09 1.92
C ALA A 40 -2.85 -18.45 3.10
N LEU A 41 -3.13 -17.14 3.02
CA LEU A 41 -3.91 -16.42 4.03
C LEU A 41 -5.34 -17.01 4.13
N PHE A 42 -6.03 -17.22 3.02
CA PHE A 42 -7.37 -17.81 3.02
C PHE A 42 -7.40 -19.21 3.63
N THR A 43 -6.36 -20.05 3.44
CA THR A 43 -6.31 -21.38 4.07
C THR A 43 -6.32 -21.33 5.60
N THR A 44 -6.00 -20.20 6.22
CA THR A 44 -6.10 -20.05 7.68
C THR A 44 -7.54 -19.91 8.16
N ALA A 45 -8.45 -19.41 7.30
CA ALA A 45 -9.80 -19.00 7.65
C ALA A 45 -10.89 -19.94 7.09
N VAL A 46 -10.64 -20.62 5.95
CA VAL A 46 -11.64 -21.44 5.27
C VAL A 46 -11.14 -22.87 5.03
N PRO A 47 -12.07 -23.85 4.92
CA PRO A 47 -11.69 -25.26 4.75
C PRO A 47 -11.19 -25.60 3.34
N HIS A 48 -11.55 -24.84 2.30
CA HIS A 48 -11.21 -25.18 0.91
C HIS A 48 -10.73 -23.95 0.14
N VAL A 49 -9.50 -24.01 -0.40
CA VAL A 49 -8.93 -22.98 -1.28
C VAL A 49 -8.43 -23.64 -2.56
N THR A 50 -8.92 -23.18 -3.71
CA THR A 50 -8.46 -23.66 -5.02
C THR A 50 -7.49 -22.65 -5.62
N PHE A 51 -6.27 -23.10 -5.90
CA PHE A 51 -5.24 -22.35 -6.59
C PHE A 51 -5.38 -22.54 -8.09
N LEU A 52 -5.75 -21.50 -8.83
CA LEU A 52 -5.85 -21.56 -10.29
C LEU A 52 -4.78 -20.67 -10.95
N ALA A 53 -4.16 -21.23 -11.98
CA ALA A 53 -3.20 -20.54 -12.83
C ALA A 53 -3.41 -20.92 -14.31
N ARG A 54 -2.59 -20.37 -15.22
CA ARG A 54 -2.67 -20.69 -16.66
C ARG A 54 -2.42 -22.17 -16.96
N THR A 55 -1.59 -22.83 -16.16
CA THR A 55 -1.36 -24.27 -16.23
C THR A 55 -1.38 -24.85 -14.81
N ARG A 56 -1.67 -26.14 -14.71
CA ARG A 56 -1.68 -26.87 -13.43
C ARG A 56 -0.30 -26.83 -12.74
N GLU A 57 0.78 -26.96 -13.51
CA GLU A 57 2.15 -26.88 -12.97
C GLU A 57 2.40 -25.52 -12.32
N LYS A 58 1.91 -24.42 -12.92
CA LYS A 58 2.02 -23.09 -12.32
C LYS A 58 1.21 -22.96 -11.03
N ALA A 59 0.05 -23.59 -10.95
CA ALA A 59 -0.74 -23.62 -9.72
C ALA A 59 -0.03 -24.44 -8.61
N GLU A 60 0.62 -25.54 -8.98
CA GLU A 60 1.45 -26.36 -8.07
C GLU A 60 2.68 -25.59 -7.57
N GLU A 61 3.36 -24.83 -8.44
CA GLU A 61 4.43 -23.90 -8.04
C GLU A 61 3.92 -22.88 -7.00
N GLY A 62 2.73 -22.31 -7.24
CA GLY A 62 2.08 -21.37 -6.31
C GLY A 62 1.76 -22.00 -4.96
N LEU A 63 1.20 -23.23 -4.96
CA LEU A 63 0.94 -23.97 -3.73
C LEU A 63 2.24 -24.28 -2.95
N ALA A 64 3.29 -24.70 -3.65
CA ALA A 64 4.59 -24.96 -3.03
C ALA A 64 5.18 -23.67 -2.41
N ALA A 65 5.06 -22.53 -3.10
CA ALA A 65 5.48 -21.23 -2.59
C ALA A 65 4.68 -20.82 -1.34
N ALA A 66 3.36 -21.02 -1.34
CA ALA A 66 2.47 -20.77 -0.20
C ALA A 66 2.87 -21.60 1.03
N ILE A 67 3.10 -22.90 0.85
CA ILE A 67 3.55 -23.81 1.93
C ILE A 67 4.91 -23.34 2.49
N LYS A 68 5.86 -22.99 1.63
CA LYS A 68 7.18 -22.49 2.02
C LYS A 68 7.09 -21.20 2.83
N GLN A 69 6.19 -20.29 2.41
CA GLN A 69 6.03 -18.97 3.03
C GLN A 69 5.42 -19.09 4.44
N VAL A 70 4.34 -19.85 4.59
CA VAL A 70 3.60 -19.95 5.86
C VAL A 70 4.14 -21.04 6.77
N ARG A 71 4.84 -22.05 6.20
CA ARG A 71 5.41 -23.19 6.93
C ARG A 71 4.36 -23.96 7.75
N SER A 72 3.13 -24.08 7.21
CA SER A 72 2.01 -24.77 7.86
C SER A 72 1.49 -25.90 7.01
N PRO A 73 1.28 -27.10 7.58
CA PRO A 73 0.65 -28.22 6.87
C PRO A 73 -0.83 -27.93 6.52
N THR A 74 -1.47 -27.00 7.19
CA THR A 74 -2.86 -26.57 6.91
C THR A 74 -3.02 -26.06 5.49
N VAL A 75 -2.01 -25.39 4.93
CA VAL A 75 -2.05 -24.92 3.54
C VAL A 75 -2.28 -26.09 2.60
N ALA A 76 -1.46 -27.13 2.68
CA ALA A 76 -1.59 -28.32 1.81
C ALA A 76 -2.92 -29.07 2.00
N SER A 77 -3.36 -29.24 3.26
CA SER A 77 -4.56 -30.04 3.58
C SER A 77 -5.88 -29.36 3.17
N ARG A 78 -5.88 -28.05 2.96
CA ARG A 78 -7.06 -27.25 2.56
C ARG A 78 -7.02 -26.79 1.12
N SER A 79 -6.00 -27.16 0.35
CA SER A 79 -5.77 -26.66 -0.99
C SER A 79 -6.05 -27.70 -2.06
N ALA A 80 -6.58 -27.22 -3.19
CA ALA A 80 -6.61 -27.89 -4.47
C ALA A 80 -5.90 -27.03 -5.52
N VAL A 81 -5.43 -27.64 -6.60
CA VAL A 81 -4.79 -26.94 -7.72
C VAL A 81 -5.51 -27.26 -9.03
N GLY A 82 -5.50 -26.32 -9.96
CA GLY A 82 -6.10 -26.48 -11.28
C GLY A 82 -5.62 -25.42 -12.26
N ASP A 83 -6.07 -25.54 -13.50
CA ASP A 83 -5.81 -24.58 -14.56
C ASP A 83 -7.10 -23.92 -15.07
N TYR A 84 -6.91 -22.84 -15.87
CA TYR A 84 -8.06 -22.08 -16.37
C TYR A 84 -8.84 -22.80 -17.45
N ASP A 85 -8.24 -23.73 -18.20
CA ASP A 85 -8.88 -24.36 -19.36
C ASP A 85 -9.76 -25.54 -18.93
N ASN A 86 -9.34 -26.27 -17.90
CA ASN A 86 -10.03 -27.50 -17.49
C ASN A 86 -10.84 -27.36 -16.18
N ASP A 87 -10.39 -26.49 -15.25
CA ASP A 87 -10.90 -26.50 -13.88
C ASP A 87 -11.66 -25.21 -13.49
N LEU A 88 -11.53 -24.09 -14.25
CA LEU A 88 -12.05 -22.78 -13.86
C LEU A 88 -13.56 -22.82 -13.60
N ASP A 89 -14.34 -23.29 -14.57
CA ASP A 89 -15.81 -23.22 -14.50
C ASP A 89 -16.33 -24.04 -13.31
N ALA A 90 -15.84 -25.27 -13.14
CA ALA A 90 -16.25 -26.13 -12.03
C ALA A 90 -15.81 -25.62 -10.65
N ALA A 91 -14.67 -24.91 -10.57
CA ALA A 91 -14.21 -24.29 -9.33
C ALA A 91 -15.03 -23.05 -8.98
N VAL A 92 -15.27 -22.17 -9.97
CA VAL A 92 -16.03 -20.92 -9.83
C VAL A 92 -17.49 -21.19 -9.48
N GLU A 93 -18.14 -22.19 -10.12
CA GLU A 93 -19.52 -22.60 -9.82
C GLU A 93 -19.73 -22.94 -8.33
N LYS A 94 -18.70 -23.49 -7.67
CA LYS A 94 -18.77 -23.91 -6.27
C LYS A 94 -18.24 -22.87 -5.29
N ALA A 95 -17.63 -21.79 -5.78
CA ALA A 95 -16.98 -20.82 -4.94
C ALA A 95 -17.96 -19.90 -4.20
N ASP A 96 -17.68 -19.62 -2.93
CA ASP A 96 -18.34 -18.57 -2.18
C ASP A 96 -17.64 -17.22 -2.39
N LEU A 97 -16.31 -17.27 -2.57
CA LEU A 97 -15.46 -16.11 -2.89
C LEU A 97 -14.50 -16.47 -4.02
N ILE A 98 -14.51 -15.67 -5.06
CA ILE A 98 -13.56 -15.71 -6.18
C ILE A 98 -12.64 -14.52 -6.02
N PHE A 99 -11.33 -14.77 -5.81
CA PHE A 99 -10.32 -13.75 -5.54
C PHE A 99 -9.34 -13.67 -6.72
N GLU A 100 -9.40 -12.55 -7.44
CA GLU A 100 -8.62 -12.32 -8.64
C GLU A 100 -7.31 -11.60 -8.32
N THR A 101 -6.17 -12.20 -8.75
CA THR A 101 -4.82 -11.68 -8.55
C THR A 101 -3.99 -11.75 -9.85
N LEU A 102 -4.62 -11.54 -10.99
CA LEU A 102 -3.95 -11.53 -12.29
C LEU A 102 -3.05 -10.28 -12.44
N THR A 103 -2.29 -10.26 -13.54
CA THR A 103 -1.50 -9.07 -13.90
C THR A 103 -2.37 -7.82 -13.96
N GLU A 104 -1.76 -6.66 -13.65
CA GLU A 104 -2.44 -5.36 -13.61
C GLU A 104 -2.68 -4.85 -15.04
N ASP A 105 -3.51 -5.58 -15.77
CA ASP A 105 -3.94 -5.27 -17.13
C ASP A 105 -5.45 -5.31 -17.21
N PHE A 106 -6.04 -4.20 -17.62
CA PHE A 106 -7.49 -4.01 -17.64
C PHE A 106 -8.20 -5.01 -18.56
N ALA A 107 -7.64 -5.27 -19.76
CA ALA A 107 -8.26 -6.17 -20.73
C ALA A 107 -8.21 -7.63 -20.25
N ILE A 108 -7.07 -8.06 -19.69
CA ILE A 108 -6.91 -9.40 -19.15
C ILE A 108 -7.88 -9.62 -17.98
N LYS A 109 -8.03 -8.64 -17.08
CA LYS A 109 -8.98 -8.76 -15.98
C LYS A 109 -10.42 -8.82 -16.47
N LYS A 110 -10.80 -7.96 -17.43
CA LYS A 110 -12.15 -7.98 -18.00
C LYS A 110 -12.48 -9.31 -18.69
N ASP A 111 -11.58 -9.87 -19.48
CA ASP A 111 -11.77 -11.19 -20.11
C ASP A 111 -11.98 -12.31 -19.05
N MET A 112 -11.15 -12.30 -18.01
CA MET A 112 -11.33 -13.27 -16.92
C MET A 112 -12.67 -13.10 -16.19
N PHE A 113 -13.08 -11.84 -15.93
CA PHE A 113 -14.38 -11.59 -15.30
C PHE A 113 -15.56 -11.98 -16.20
N ASP A 114 -15.42 -11.94 -17.53
CA ASP A 114 -16.43 -12.48 -18.47
C ASP A 114 -16.59 -14.00 -18.30
N ARG A 115 -15.48 -14.72 -18.09
CA ARG A 115 -15.50 -16.16 -17.81
C ARG A 115 -16.10 -16.47 -16.45
N ILE A 116 -15.69 -15.72 -15.41
CA ILE A 116 -16.23 -15.86 -14.05
C ILE A 116 -17.75 -15.63 -14.04
N GLU A 117 -18.23 -14.58 -14.70
CA GLU A 117 -19.64 -14.23 -14.71
C GLU A 117 -20.52 -15.32 -15.31
N LYS A 118 -20.02 -16.04 -16.32
CA LYS A 118 -20.75 -17.16 -16.94
C LYS A 118 -20.85 -18.39 -16.06
N ALA A 119 -19.84 -18.61 -15.21
CA ALA A 119 -19.73 -19.84 -14.41
C ALA A 119 -20.18 -19.69 -12.96
N ARG A 120 -20.13 -18.47 -12.39
CA ARG A 120 -20.41 -18.22 -10.98
C ARG A 120 -21.91 -18.38 -10.63
N ARG A 121 -22.19 -18.68 -9.37
CA ARG A 121 -23.52 -18.49 -8.81
C ARG A 121 -23.83 -17.00 -8.65
N ASP A 122 -25.09 -16.63 -8.69
CA ASP A 122 -25.55 -15.24 -8.53
C ASP A 122 -25.11 -14.60 -7.21
N ASP A 123 -24.95 -15.40 -6.16
CA ASP A 123 -24.56 -14.97 -4.82
C ASP A 123 -23.05 -15.08 -4.53
N SER A 124 -22.25 -15.64 -5.46
CA SER A 124 -20.81 -15.72 -5.27
C SER A 124 -20.17 -14.32 -5.24
N ILE A 125 -19.30 -14.09 -4.27
CA ILE A 125 -18.53 -12.85 -4.13
C ILE A 125 -17.38 -12.87 -5.12
N VAL A 126 -17.12 -11.76 -5.79
CA VAL A 126 -15.95 -11.58 -6.65
C VAL A 126 -15.16 -10.40 -6.11
N ALA A 127 -13.90 -10.64 -5.76
CA ALA A 127 -12.99 -9.58 -5.29
C ALA A 127 -11.73 -9.56 -6.14
N THR A 128 -11.19 -8.37 -6.38
CA THR A 128 -9.93 -8.15 -7.11
C THR A 128 -8.90 -7.50 -6.20
N VAL A 129 -7.62 -7.89 -6.36
CA VAL A 129 -6.48 -7.28 -5.65
C VAL A 129 -5.83 -6.16 -6.45
N THR A 130 -6.53 -5.63 -7.46
CA THR A 130 -5.98 -4.51 -8.26
C THR A 130 -5.42 -3.40 -7.37
N SER A 131 -4.30 -2.82 -7.78
CA SER A 131 -3.60 -1.76 -7.03
C SER A 131 -4.03 -0.34 -7.41
N GLY A 132 -4.98 -0.20 -8.36
CA GLY A 132 -5.41 1.12 -8.79
C GLY A 132 -6.33 1.17 -10.00
N LEU A 133 -6.68 0.03 -10.61
CA LEU A 133 -7.70 0.02 -11.66
C LEU A 133 -9.08 0.24 -11.03
N SER A 134 -9.90 1.07 -11.66
CA SER A 134 -11.24 1.41 -11.15
C SER A 134 -12.13 0.18 -11.03
N ILE A 135 -12.67 -0.03 -9.84
CA ILE A 135 -13.64 -1.10 -9.55
C ILE A 135 -14.91 -0.92 -10.38
N ASN A 136 -15.35 0.32 -10.54
CA ASN A 136 -16.52 0.64 -11.37
C ASN A 136 -16.29 0.30 -12.84
N GLN A 137 -15.13 0.64 -13.41
CA GLN A 137 -14.82 0.32 -14.80
C GLN A 137 -14.65 -1.20 -15.04
N LEU A 138 -14.06 -1.93 -14.09
CA LEU A 138 -13.88 -3.37 -14.19
C LEU A 138 -15.22 -4.12 -14.20
N CYS A 139 -16.26 -3.61 -13.54
CA CYS A 139 -17.60 -4.22 -13.52
C CYS A 139 -18.59 -3.58 -14.51
N GLU A 140 -18.17 -2.61 -15.31
CA GLU A 140 -19.04 -1.97 -16.30
C GLU A 140 -19.55 -2.95 -17.35
N GLY A 141 -20.87 -2.88 -17.65
CA GLY A 141 -21.55 -3.74 -18.63
C GLY A 141 -21.90 -5.14 -18.11
N ARG A 142 -21.60 -5.47 -16.84
CA ARG A 142 -21.92 -6.75 -16.22
C ARG A 142 -23.34 -6.79 -15.65
N SER A 143 -23.83 -7.99 -15.34
CA SER A 143 -25.14 -8.18 -14.72
C SER A 143 -25.24 -7.49 -13.36
N ASP A 144 -26.47 -7.20 -12.95
CA ASP A 144 -26.75 -6.62 -11.63
C ASP A 144 -26.23 -7.52 -10.50
N SER A 145 -26.37 -8.82 -10.66
CA SER A 145 -25.88 -9.81 -9.71
C SER A 145 -24.36 -9.75 -9.59
N PHE A 146 -23.63 -9.60 -10.71
CA PHE A 146 -22.17 -9.44 -10.66
C PHE A 146 -21.78 -8.14 -9.94
N ARG A 147 -22.33 -7.00 -10.38
CA ARG A 147 -21.97 -5.68 -9.82
C ARG A 147 -22.25 -5.56 -8.33
N LYS A 148 -23.37 -6.12 -7.84
CA LYS A 148 -23.72 -6.14 -6.42
C LYS A 148 -22.76 -6.97 -5.56
N ASN A 149 -22.12 -8.01 -6.15
CA ASN A 149 -21.21 -8.91 -5.47
C ASN A 149 -19.73 -8.66 -5.85
N PHE A 150 -19.39 -7.52 -6.48
CA PHE A 150 -18.03 -7.20 -6.92
C PHE A 150 -17.42 -6.06 -6.11
N MET A 151 -16.15 -6.20 -5.72
CA MET A 151 -15.40 -5.19 -4.97
C MET A 151 -13.88 -5.34 -5.11
N GLY A 152 -13.14 -4.31 -4.75
CA GLY A 152 -11.73 -4.38 -4.49
C GLY A 152 -11.45 -4.85 -3.06
N LEU A 153 -10.53 -5.79 -2.90
CA LEU A 153 -9.96 -6.19 -1.62
C LEU A 153 -8.44 -6.18 -1.77
N HIS A 154 -7.87 -4.99 -1.61
CA HIS A 154 -6.48 -4.72 -1.92
C HIS A 154 -5.58 -5.03 -0.74
N PHE A 155 -4.91 -6.19 -0.81
CA PHE A 155 -3.87 -6.59 0.14
C PHE A 155 -2.52 -5.98 -0.24
N PHE A 156 -1.71 -5.68 0.76
CA PHE A 156 -0.31 -5.29 0.58
C PHE A 156 0.63 -6.49 0.63
N ASN A 157 1.75 -6.41 -0.08
CA ASN A 157 2.72 -7.50 -0.21
C ASN A 157 3.74 -7.51 0.96
N PRO A 158 3.97 -8.63 1.66
CA PRO A 158 3.29 -9.94 1.51
C PRO A 158 1.94 -10.01 2.27
N PRO A 159 0.86 -10.54 1.65
CA PRO A 159 -0.49 -10.53 2.23
C PRO A 159 -0.64 -11.25 3.57
N ASN A 160 0.20 -12.23 3.84
CA ASN A 160 0.19 -12.98 5.10
C ASN A 160 0.92 -12.25 6.24
N VAL A 161 1.64 -11.17 5.95
CA VAL A 161 2.43 -10.38 6.94
C VAL A 161 1.83 -9.00 7.15
N ILE A 162 1.57 -8.28 6.05
CA ILE A 162 1.03 -6.92 6.10
C ILE A 162 -0.47 -7.00 6.40
N VAL A 163 -0.89 -6.37 7.51
CA VAL A 163 -2.27 -6.46 7.98
C VAL A 163 -3.19 -5.42 7.38
N GLY A 164 -2.68 -4.26 6.99
CA GLY A 164 -3.44 -3.20 6.33
C GLY A 164 -4.05 -3.70 5.02
N THR A 165 -5.33 -3.43 4.83
CA THR A 165 -6.08 -3.91 3.65
C THR A 165 -7.12 -2.89 3.28
N GLU A 166 -7.13 -2.45 2.03
CA GLU A 166 -8.16 -1.55 1.53
C GLU A 166 -9.35 -2.34 1.00
N LEU A 167 -10.55 -1.91 1.39
CA LEU A 167 -11.83 -2.44 0.91
C LEU A 167 -12.50 -1.36 0.07
N ILE A 168 -12.62 -1.62 -1.22
CA ILE A 168 -13.09 -0.66 -2.21
C ILE A 168 -14.42 -1.13 -2.78
N ALA A 169 -15.51 -0.45 -2.41
CA ALA A 169 -16.81 -0.71 -3.00
C ALA A 169 -16.96 0.02 -4.33
N GLY A 170 -17.53 -0.65 -5.33
CA GLY A 170 -18.06 0.01 -6.52
C GLY A 170 -19.42 0.68 -6.21
N LYS A 171 -19.92 1.50 -7.13
CA LYS A 171 -21.19 2.23 -6.99
C LYS A 171 -22.42 1.32 -6.82
N ASP A 172 -22.36 0.12 -7.36
CA ASP A 172 -23.44 -0.87 -7.35
C ASP A 172 -23.20 -1.99 -6.32
N THR A 173 -22.03 -2.01 -5.63
CA THR A 173 -21.72 -3.03 -4.62
C THR A 173 -22.71 -2.96 -3.47
N ASP A 174 -23.23 -4.13 -3.06
CA ASP A 174 -24.19 -4.22 -1.96
C ASP A 174 -23.53 -3.77 -0.64
N PRO A 175 -24.05 -2.75 0.05
CA PRO A 175 -23.50 -2.30 1.33
C PRO A 175 -23.45 -3.38 2.42
N GLU A 176 -24.44 -4.28 2.47
CA GLU A 176 -24.45 -5.40 3.44
C GLU A 176 -23.31 -6.39 3.15
N LEU A 177 -22.96 -6.55 1.88
CA LEU A 177 -21.80 -7.37 1.49
C LEU A 177 -20.48 -6.70 1.87
N VAL A 178 -20.36 -5.39 1.74
CA VAL A 178 -19.17 -4.63 2.19
C VAL A 178 -18.98 -4.82 3.69
N ASP A 179 -20.04 -4.68 4.49
CA ASP A 179 -20.01 -4.91 5.94
C ASP A 179 -19.63 -6.36 6.28
N PHE A 180 -20.16 -7.33 5.53
CA PHE A 180 -19.83 -8.74 5.72
C PHE A 180 -18.36 -9.04 5.40
N ILE A 181 -17.81 -8.52 4.30
CA ILE A 181 -16.39 -8.72 3.91
C ILE A 181 -15.46 -8.02 4.90
N GLU A 182 -15.80 -6.85 5.40
CA GLU A 182 -15.06 -6.21 6.49
C GLU A 182 -15.02 -7.13 7.72
N ALA A 183 -16.18 -7.62 8.17
CA ALA A 183 -16.26 -8.52 9.32
C ALA A 183 -15.48 -9.84 9.09
N PHE A 184 -15.58 -10.43 7.91
CA PHE A 184 -14.83 -11.64 7.54
C PHE A 184 -13.33 -11.39 7.55
N SER A 185 -12.89 -10.32 6.91
CA SER A 185 -11.46 -10.02 6.81
C SER A 185 -10.86 -9.63 8.15
N THR A 186 -11.59 -8.88 8.99
CA THR A 186 -11.13 -8.51 10.33
C THR A 186 -11.07 -9.72 11.27
N ILE A 187 -12.16 -10.49 11.37
CA ILE A 187 -12.26 -11.54 12.40
C ILE A 187 -11.61 -12.85 11.94
N ARG A 188 -11.73 -13.22 10.66
CA ARG A 188 -11.25 -14.51 10.15
C ARG A 188 -9.86 -14.45 9.56
N LEU A 189 -9.50 -13.34 8.91
CA LEU A 189 -8.19 -13.16 8.30
C LEU A 189 -7.24 -12.32 9.16
N GLY A 190 -7.73 -11.65 10.23
CA GLY A 190 -6.92 -10.79 11.09
C GLY A 190 -6.37 -9.56 10.34
N ARG A 191 -7.20 -8.94 9.49
CA ARG A 191 -6.81 -7.76 8.71
C ARG A 191 -7.35 -6.48 9.34
N ASP A 192 -6.56 -5.40 9.21
CA ASP A 192 -7.00 -4.03 9.49
C ASP A 192 -7.68 -3.53 8.22
N ILE A 193 -9.01 -3.48 8.20
CA ILE A 193 -9.77 -3.09 7.02
C ILE A 193 -10.00 -1.58 7.02
N ILE A 194 -9.62 -0.97 5.91
CA ILE A 194 -9.82 0.44 5.63
C ILE A 194 -10.75 0.56 4.42
N ARG A 195 -11.93 1.15 4.62
CA ARG A 195 -12.82 1.49 3.50
C ARG A 195 -12.24 2.67 2.74
N THR A 196 -11.97 2.45 1.47
CA THR A 196 -11.44 3.48 0.56
C THR A 196 -12.37 3.65 -0.63
N HIS A 197 -12.33 4.83 -1.22
CA HIS A 197 -13.12 5.13 -2.42
C HIS A 197 -12.43 4.57 -3.67
N ASP A 198 -13.22 4.34 -4.72
CA ASP A 198 -12.74 3.94 -6.04
C ASP A 198 -12.11 5.13 -6.78
N THR A 199 -10.91 5.50 -6.35
CA THR A 199 -10.09 6.60 -6.90
C THR A 199 -8.75 6.06 -7.41
N PRO A 200 -8.06 6.76 -8.33
CA PRO A 200 -6.77 6.31 -8.85
C PRO A 200 -5.77 5.97 -7.74
N ALA A 201 -5.28 4.74 -7.74
CA ALA A 201 -4.38 4.17 -6.73
C ALA A 201 -4.93 4.13 -5.30
N PHE A 202 -6.25 4.27 -5.10
CA PHE A 202 -6.98 4.24 -3.82
C PHE A 202 -6.42 5.26 -2.80
N ALA A 203 -6.19 4.88 -1.55
CA ALA A 203 -5.66 5.78 -0.53
C ALA A 203 -4.17 5.52 -0.23
N GLY A 204 -3.82 4.27 0.05
CA GLY A 204 -2.45 3.92 0.45
C GLY A 204 -1.43 4.18 -0.65
N ASN A 205 -1.67 3.63 -1.83
CA ASN A 205 -0.78 3.83 -2.97
C ASN A 205 -0.77 5.29 -3.42
N ARG A 206 -1.92 6.00 -3.41
CA ARG A 206 -2.01 7.41 -3.76
C ARG A 206 -1.04 8.25 -2.92
N VAL A 207 -1.09 8.10 -1.60
CA VAL A 207 -0.25 8.86 -0.67
C VAL A 207 1.19 8.34 -0.65
N GLY A 208 1.37 7.03 -0.61
CA GLY A 208 2.70 6.41 -0.53
C GLY A 208 3.54 6.64 -1.78
N PHE A 209 2.98 6.40 -2.96
CA PHE A 209 3.74 6.52 -4.23
C PHE A 209 4.02 7.98 -4.62
N LYS A 210 3.20 8.94 -4.16
CA LYS A 210 3.56 10.37 -4.25
C LYS A 210 4.91 10.64 -3.59
N VAL A 211 5.12 10.16 -2.36
CA VAL A 211 6.38 10.35 -1.63
C VAL A 211 7.52 9.53 -2.24
N LEU A 212 7.25 8.31 -2.66
CA LEU A 212 8.25 7.46 -3.32
C LEU A 212 8.76 8.10 -4.61
N ASN A 213 7.84 8.62 -5.44
CA ASN A 213 8.23 9.27 -6.70
C ASN A 213 8.92 10.63 -6.50
N GLU A 214 8.52 11.39 -5.48
CA GLU A 214 9.25 12.60 -5.06
C GLU A 214 10.70 12.26 -4.69
N ALA A 215 10.92 11.18 -3.95
CA ALA A 215 12.27 10.71 -3.63
C ALA A 215 13.03 10.25 -4.89
N ALA A 216 12.36 9.60 -5.85
CA ALA A 216 12.98 9.24 -7.13
C ALA A 216 13.35 10.48 -7.95
N GLN A 217 12.52 11.52 -7.99
CA GLN A 217 12.85 12.80 -8.64
C GLN A 217 14.05 13.49 -7.95
N LEU A 218 14.08 13.50 -6.63
CA LEU A 218 15.23 14.05 -5.87
C LEU A 218 16.53 13.28 -6.12
N ALA A 219 16.46 11.97 -6.38
CA ALA A 219 17.64 11.13 -6.62
C ALA A 219 18.39 11.52 -7.90
N GLU A 220 17.75 12.18 -8.85
CA GLU A 220 18.40 12.67 -10.07
C GLU A 220 19.49 13.70 -9.78
N GLN A 221 19.27 14.54 -8.77
CA GLN A 221 20.20 15.63 -8.39
C GLN A 221 21.10 15.25 -7.21
N LEU A 222 20.55 14.55 -6.22
CA LEU A 222 21.21 14.29 -4.94
C LEU A 222 21.87 12.90 -4.87
N GLY A 223 21.50 12.02 -5.76
CA GLY A 223 21.87 10.61 -5.73
C GLY A 223 21.11 9.79 -4.68
N PRO A 224 20.95 8.48 -4.93
CA PRO A 224 20.09 7.60 -4.11
C PRO A 224 20.49 7.51 -2.64
N VAL A 225 21.81 7.51 -2.35
CA VAL A 225 22.28 7.35 -0.96
C VAL A 225 21.92 8.54 -0.10
N LEU A 226 22.08 9.78 -0.62
CA LEU A 226 21.72 10.97 0.12
C LEU A 226 20.20 11.05 0.33
N VAL A 227 19.41 10.81 -0.71
CA VAL A 227 17.94 10.84 -0.60
C VAL A 227 17.43 9.86 0.45
N ASP A 228 17.91 8.61 0.44
CA ASP A 228 17.51 7.60 1.42
C ASP A 228 17.99 7.92 2.85
N ARG A 229 19.06 8.72 3.00
CA ARG A 229 19.45 9.25 4.31
C ARG A 229 18.54 10.38 4.76
N LEU A 230 18.15 11.30 3.85
CA LEU A 230 17.32 12.46 4.17
C LEU A 230 15.87 12.10 4.51
N VAL A 231 15.34 11.02 3.91
CA VAL A 231 13.95 10.58 4.09
C VAL A 231 13.93 9.16 4.68
N GLY A 232 14.82 8.91 5.63
CA GLY A 232 15.04 7.59 6.23
C GLY A 232 14.19 7.33 7.49
N PRO A 233 14.57 6.29 8.28
CA PRO A 233 13.79 5.83 9.44
C PRO A 233 13.52 6.92 10.49
N TYR A 234 14.44 7.87 10.69
CA TYR A 234 14.25 8.96 11.65
C TYR A 234 13.04 9.87 11.32
N THR A 235 12.51 9.78 10.11
CA THR A 235 11.29 10.50 9.70
C THR A 235 10.03 9.61 9.80
N GLY A 236 10.11 8.49 10.50
CA GLY A 236 8.97 7.61 10.74
C GLY A 236 8.71 6.58 9.63
N ARG A 237 9.75 6.04 8.99
CA ARG A 237 9.65 5.02 7.94
C ARG A 237 10.51 3.81 8.25
N ALA A 238 9.91 2.63 8.24
CA ALA A 238 10.65 1.39 8.49
C ALA A 238 11.65 1.05 7.38
N LEU A 239 11.34 1.42 6.13
CA LEU A 239 12.20 1.26 4.96
C LEU A 239 12.33 2.61 4.24
N THR A 240 13.51 2.90 3.71
CA THR A 240 13.76 4.13 2.96
C THR A 240 13.00 4.14 1.63
N PRO A 241 12.67 5.32 1.07
CA PRO A 241 11.83 5.42 -0.12
C PRO A 241 12.39 4.66 -1.32
N LEU A 242 13.66 4.84 -1.66
CA LEU A 242 14.25 4.25 -2.86
C LEU A 242 14.47 2.74 -2.68
N ALA A 243 14.82 2.29 -1.47
CA ALA A 243 14.83 0.86 -1.17
C ALA A 243 13.43 0.24 -1.22
N THR A 244 12.37 1.01 -0.92
CA THR A 244 10.98 0.58 -1.09
C THR A 244 10.63 0.42 -2.57
N ILE A 245 11.02 1.36 -3.43
CA ILE A 245 10.82 1.25 -4.88
C ILE A 245 11.53 0.02 -5.44
N ASP A 246 12.77 -0.24 -5.00
CA ASP A 246 13.53 -1.44 -5.40
C ASP A 246 12.86 -2.74 -4.95
N LEU A 247 12.23 -2.74 -3.78
CA LEU A 247 11.48 -3.89 -3.24
C LEU A 247 10.19 -4.14 -4.02
N VAL A 248 9.42 -3.10 -4.31
CA VAL A 248 8.16 -3.17 -5.06
C VAL A 248 8.42 -3.56 -6.52
N GLY A 249 9.45 -3.00 -7.11
CA GLY A 249 9.81 -3.10 -8.52
C GLY A 249 9.44 -1.84 -9.30
N TRP A 250 10.37 -1.39 -10.14
CA TRP A 250 10.26 -0.14 -10.88
C TRP A 250 9.09 -0.13 -11.88
N ASP A 251 8.77 -1.27 -12.47
CA ASP A 251 7.62 -1.43 -13.37
C ASP A 251 6.28 -1.29 -12.64
N ILE A 252 6.17 -1.82 -11.42
CA ILE A 252 4.98 -1.64 -10.59
C ILE A 252 4.89 -0.19 -10.11
N HIS A 253 6.03 0.38 -9.68
CA HIS A 253 6.10 1.80 -9.32
C HIS A 253 5.61 2.69 -10.48
N ARG A 254 6.13 2.47 -11.69
CA ARG A 254 5.72 3.18 -12.89
C ARG A 254 4.21 3.06 -13.15
N ALA A 255 3.68 1.83 -13.13
CA ALA A 255 2.26 1.61 -13.40
C ALA A 255 1.35 2.38 -12.43
N ILE A 256 1.74 2.50 -11.15
CA ILE A 256 0.97 3.24 -10.15
C ILE A 256 1.09 4.75 -10.36
N VAL A 257 2.31 5.28 -10.54
CA VAL A 257 2.49 6.73 -10.70
C VAL A 257 1.93 7.24 -12.02
N ASP A 258 2.08 6.49 -13.13
CA ASP A 258 1.48 6.81 -14.42
C ASP A 258 -0.06 6.83 -14.32
N ASN A 259 -0.66 5.83 -13.64
CA ASN A 259 -2.12 5.81 -13.41
C ASN A 259 -2.59 7.04 -12.62
N VAL A 260 -1.86 7.47 -11.59
CA VAL A 260 -2.20 8.68 -10.84
C VAL A 260 -2.00 9.93 -11.70
N TYR A 261 -0.88 10.04 -12.40
CA TYR A 261 -0.57 11.17 -13.29
C TYR A 261 -1.63 11.35 -14.37
N ASP A 262 -2.01 10.27 -15.06
CA ASP A 262 -2.96 10.33 -16.17
C ASP A 262 -4.42 10.58 -15.73
N ASN A 263 -4.78 10.26 -14.49
CA ASN A 263 -6.17 10.29 -14.04
C ASN A 263 -6.46 11.29 -12.92
N THR A 264 -5.49 12.13 -12.54
CA THR A 264 -5.68 13.18 -11.52
C THR A 264 -5.00 14.47 -11.92
N ASP A 265 -5.53 15.60 -11.41
CA ASP A 265 -4.97 16.95 -11.61
C ASP A 265 -5.00 17.67 -10.25
N ASP A 266 -4.35 17.07 -9.25
CA ASP A 266 -4.26 17.61 -7.91
C ASP A 266 -2.96 18.42 -7.67
N GLU A 267 -2.80 18.94 -6.47
CA GLU A 267 -1.65 19.78 -6.08
C GLU A 267 -0.28 19.07 -6.18
N ALA A 268 -0.26 17.75 -6.35
CA ALA A 268 0.96 16.94 -6.50
C ALA A 268 1.10 16.29 -7.89
N HIS A 269 0.32 16.73 -8.88
CA HIS A 269 0.31 16.15 -10.23
C HIS A 269 1.73 15.95 -10.79
N GLU A 270 2.54 16.99 -10.84
CA GLU A 270 3.93 16.91 -11.34
C GLU A 270 4.84 16.00 -10.50
N THR A 271 4.51 15.82 -9.21
CA THR A 271 5.24 14.88 -8.35
C THR A 271 4.98 13.42 -8.75
N ASN A 272 3.85 13.12 -9.41
CA ASN A 272 3.53 11.78 -9.90
C ASN A 272 4.14 11.48 -11.28
N LYS A 273 4.81 12.43 -11.93
CA LYS A 273 5.50 12.21 -13.20
C LYS A 273 6.75 11.37 -12.99
N LEU A 274 6.81 10.19 -13.63
CA LEU A 274 7.98 9.32 -13.54
C LEU A 274 9.24 10.01 -14.07
N PRO A 275 10.38 9.99 -13.36
CA PRO A 275 11.65 10.52 -13.87
C PRO A 275 12.11 9.80 -15.15
N GLN A 276 12.58 10.55 -16.14
CA GLN A 276 12.99 9.99 -17.42
C GLN A 276 14.12 8.95 -17.29
N TYR A 277 15.10 9.18 -16.39
CA TYR A 277 16.19 8.24 -16.17
C TYR A 277 15.71 6.85 -15.72
N MET A 278 14.59 6.80 -14.96
CA MET A 278 14.00 5.51 -14.58
C MET A 278 13.43 4.79 -15.80
N ALA A 279 12.70 5.49 -16.66
CA ALA A 279 12.17 4.92 -17.90
C ALA A 279 13.30 4.35 -18.77
N ASP A 280 14.37 5.12 -18.98
CA ASP A 280 15.53 4.71 -19.78
C ASP A 280 16.27 3.48 -19.22
N LEU A 281 16.38 3.38 -17.89
CA LEU A 281 17.00 2.24 -17.23
C LEU A 281 16.10 1.01 -17.21
N MET A 282 14.79 1.19 -17.12
CA MET A 282 13.83 0.09 -17.22
C MET A 282 13.88 -0.59 -18.60
N GLU A 283 14.07 0.17 -19.69
CA GLU A 283 14.30 -0.39 -21.03
C GLU A 283 15.57 -1.26 -21.11
N LYS A 284 16.56 -0.99 -20.23
CA LYS A 284 17.77 -1.79 -20.08
C LYS A 284 17.61 -2.96 -19.08
N GLY A 285 16.40 -3.18 -18.57
CA GLY A 285 16.08 -4.28 -17.67
C GLY A 285 16.37 -4.01 -16.19
N VAL A 286 16.57 -2.76 -15.77
CA VAL A 286 16.70 -2.38 -14.36
C VAL A 286 15.30 -2.26 -13.75
N LEU A 287 14.92 -3.23 -12.92
CA LEU A 287 13.57 -3.33 -12.34
C LEU A 287 13.56 -3.48 -10.81
N GLY A 288 14.64 -3.10 -10.15
CA GLY A 288 14.78 -3.24 -8.70
C GLY A 288 15.27 -4.64 -8.28
N ASN A 289 14.92 -5.05 -7.08
CA ASN A 289 15.40 -6.31 -6.49
C ASN A 289 15.10 -7.55 -7.34
N LYS A 290 14.01 -7.59 -8.06
CA LYS A 290 13.61 -8.72 -8.90
C LYS A 290 14.50 -8.95 -10.11
N SER A 291 15.17 -7.89 -10.61
CA SER A 291 16.17 -7.97 -11.68
C SER A 291 17.61 -7.97 -11.12
N GLY A 292 17.78 -7.88 -9.81
CA GLY A 292 19.07 -7.80 -9.13
C GLY A 292 19.72 -6.41 -9.19
N ALA A 293 19.06 -5.41 -9.77
CA ALA A 293 19.54 -4.04 -9.87
C ALA A 293 18.38 -3.04 -9.87
N GLY A 294 18.51 -1.95 -9.12
CA GLY A 294 17.61 -0.82 -9.00
C GLY A 294 18.40 0.43 -8.60
N PHE A 295 17.91 1.21 -7.65
CA PHE A 295 18.72 2.27 -7.01
C PHE A 295 19.95 1.69 -6.29
N PHE A 296 19.77 0.46 -5.81
CA PHE A 296 20.83 -0.29 -5.17
C PHE A 296 20.97 -1.67 -5.79
N LYS A 297 22.20 -2.20 -5.76
CA LYS A 297 22.49 -3.61 -6.06
C LYS A 297 23.59 -4.14 -5.16
N LYS A 298 23.76 -5.47 -5.15
CA LYS A 298 24.86 -6.13 -4.45
C LYS A 298 25.81 -6.75 -5.46
N ASP A 299 27.11 -6.57 -5.23
CA ASP A 299 28.17 -7.32 -5.88
C ASP A 299 28.95 -8.08 -4.79
N GLY A 300 28.64 -9.35 -4.64
CA GLY A 300 29.08 -10.14 -3.52
C GLY A 300 28.61 -9.54 -2.18
N LYS A 301 29.55 -9.06 -1.37
CA LYS A 301 29.28 -8.39 -0.08
C LYS A 301 29.22 -6.86 -0.18
N VAL A 302 29.56 -6.30 -1.34
CA VAL A 302 29.59 -4.84 -1.53
C VAL A 302 28.21 -4.34 -1.93
N LYS A 303 27.68 -3.35 -1.19
CA LYS A 303 26.48 -2.62 -1.58
C LYS A 303 26.90 -1.51 -2.53
N LEU A 304 26.29 -1.49 -3.71
CA LEU A 304 26.48 -0.48 -4.73
C LEU A 304 25.23 0.37 -4.85
N ALA A 305 25.41 1.67 -5.17
CA ALA A 305 24.33 2.60 -5.49
C ALA A 305 24.47 3.10 -6.92
N LEU A 306 23.35 3.36 -7.56
CA LEU A 306 23.24 3.94 -8.89
C LEU A 306 23.81 5.37 -8.89
N ASP A 307 24.69 5.68 -9.81
CA ASP A 307 24.99 7.05 -10.22
C ASP A 307 24.01 7.41 -11.35
N VAL A 308 23.02 8.22 -11.02
CA VAL A 308 21.92 8.52 -11.95
C VAL A 308 22.42 9.21 -13.23
N ALA A 309 23.44 10.04 -13.12
CA ALA A 309 23.97 10.80 -14.27
C ALA A 309 24.68 9.91 -15.30
N SER A 310 25.42 8.90 -14.85
CA SER A 310 26.14 7.98 -15.75
C SER A 310 25.40 6.67 -16.05
N GLY A 311 24.46 6.29 -15.18
CA GLY A 311 23.82 4.97 -15.22
C GLY A 311 24.71 3.85 -14.64
N ASP A 312 25.88 4.16 -14.12
CA ASP A 312 26.82 3.21 -13.53
C ASP A 312 26.54 3.00 -12.03
N TYR A 313 27.20 2.01 -11.45
CA TYR A 313 27.08 1.70 -10.03
C TYR A 313 28.41 1.91 -9.29
N LYS A 314 28.35 2.59 -8.16
CA LYS A 314 29.52 2.87 -7.29
C LYS A 314 29.33 2.25 -5.91
N PRO A 315 30.39 1.79 -5.24
CA PRO A 315 30.30 1.36 -3.84
C PRO A 315 29.71 2.46 -2.96
N VAL A 316 28.73 2.11 -2.15
CA VAL A 316 28.10 3.08 -1.21
C VAL A 316 29.15 3.69 -0.27
N ALA A 317 30.17 2.91 0.12
CA ALA A 317 31.26 3.37 0.98
C ALA A 317 32.14 4.48 0.37
N ASP A 318 32.17 4.58 -0.96
CA ASP A 318 32.97 5.58 -1.68
C ASP A 318 32.21 6.90 -1.90
N ILE A 319 30.89 6.92 -1.61
CA ILE A 319 30.06 8.10 -1.79
C ILE A 319 30.21 9.03 -0.59
N LYS A 320 30.73 10.21 -0.85
CA LYS A 320 30.86 11.25 0.19
C LYS A 320 29.52 11.93 0.39
N LEU A 321 29.02 11.87 1.62
CA LEU A 321 27.82 12.60 2.04
C LEU A 321 28.21 13.91 2.72
N PRO A 322 27.31 14.93 2.67
CA PRO A 322 27.46 16.14 3.49
C PRO A 322 27.35 15.80 4.99
N ASN A 323 27.56 16.82 5.85
CA ASN A 323 27.32 16.63 7.28
C ASN A 323 25.81 16.46 7.54
N LEU A 324 25.44 15.35 8.16
CA LEU A 324 24.07 14.95 8.51
C LEU A 324 23.94 14.65 10.02
N ASP A 325 24.79 15.26 10.87
CA ASP A 325 24.82 15.01 12.32
C ASP A 325 23.46 15.20 12.99
N TYR A 326 22.60 16.08 12.44
CA TYR A 326 21.24 16.26 12.94
C TYR A 326 20.40 14.99 12.85
N ILE A 327 20.65 14.09 11.88
CA ILE A 327 19.94 12.82 11.77
C ILE A 327 20.27 11.91 12.94
N ASP A 328 21.54 11.88 13.37
CA ASP A 328 21.98 11.08 14.50
C ASP A 328 21.45 11.65 15.82
N GLU A 329 21.36 12.98 15.95
CA GLU A 329 20.74 13.65 17.09
C GLU A 329 19.25 13.28 17.18
N VAL A 330 18.46 13.42 16.09
CA VAL A 330 17.04 13.07 16.03
C VAL A 330 16.83 11.60 16.36
N SER A 331 17.65 10.72 15.75
CA SER A 331 17.59 9.27 15.98
C SER A 331 17.87 8.92 17.45
N THR A 332 18.76 9.66 18.11
CA THR A 332 19.05 9.47 19.53
C THR A 332 17.85 9.82 20.42
N PHE A 333 17.14 10.91 20.14
CA PHE A 333 15.89 11.22 20.82
C PHE A 333 14.85 10.15 20.62
N HIS A 334 14.65 9.69 19.40
CA HIS A 334 13.67 8.64 19.08
C HIS A 334 13.99 7.30 19.76
N ALA A 335 15.27 6.92 19.82
CA ALA A 335 15.70 5.70 20.54
C ALA A 335 15.42 5.77 22.06
N GLN A 336 15.33 6.98 22.62
CA GLN A 336 14.96 7.22 24.01
C GLN A 336 13.44 7.38 24.22
N GLY A 337 12.62 7.26 23.18
CA GLY A 337 11.17 7.49 23.24
C GLY A 337 10.77 8.97 23.33
N ARG A 338 11.70 9.88 23.05
CA ARG A 338 11.54 11.36 23.09
C ARG A 338 11.20 11.88 21.70
N TYR A 339 10.05 11.45 21.16
CA TYR A 339 9.68 11.69 19.76
C TYR A 339 9.44 13.19 19.47
N GLU A 340 8.79 13.91 20.39
CA GLU A 340 8.51 15.34 20.24
C GLU A 340 9.80 16.17 20.20
N GLU A 341 10.76 15.86 21.08
CA GLU A 341 12.06 16.52 21.10
C GLU A 341 12.89 16.18 19.86
N GLY A 342 12.82 14.94 19.38
CA GLY A 342 13.44 14.53 18.13
C GLY A 342 12.88 15.32 16.95
N MET A 343 11.56 15.45 16.85
CA MET A 343 10.95 16.24 15.78
C MET A 343 11.22 17.74 15.93
N ALA A 344 11.32 18.27 17.15
CA ALA A 344 11.74 19.66 17.36
C ALA A 344 13.19 19.90 16.90
N ALA A 345 14.11 18.97 17.18
CA ALA A 345 15.49 19.02 16.69
C ALA A 345 15.55 18.94 15.15
N PHE A 346 14.73 18.07 14.54
CA PHE A 346 14.59 17.99 13.08
C PHE A 346 14.14 19.31 12.45
N LEU A 347 13.12 19.96 13.05
CA LEU A 347 12.62 21.24 12.56
C LEU A 347 13.66 22.36 12.69
N ALA A 348 14.48 22.33 13.73
CA ALA A 348 15.52 23.34 13.99
C ALA A 348 16.82 23.08 13.22
N ALA A 349 16.99 21.90 12.61
CA ALA A 349 18.21 21.52 11.92
C ALA A 349 18.55 22.49 10.78
N PRO A 350 19.78 23.01 10.70
CA PRO A 350 20.20 23.94 9.66
C PRO A 350 20.58 23.21 8.36
N GLY A 351 20.70 23.96 7.28
CA GLY A 351 21.23 23.49 5.99
C GLY A 351 20.17 23.07 4.98
N ASP A 352 20.62 22.95 3.75
CA ASP A 352 19.74 22.64 2.60
C ASP A 352 19.21 21.22 2.68
N GLU A 353 20.04 20.27 3.14
CA GLU A 353 19.67 18.87 3.30
C GLU A 353 18.50 18.69 4.28
N ALA A 354 18.58 19.36 5.44
CA ALA A 354 17.48 19.35 6.42
C ALA A 354 16.24 20.06 5.88
N SER A 355 16.40 21.11 5.08
CA SER A 355 15.29 21.80 4.41
C SER A 355 14.58 20.90 3.40
N ILE A 356 15.34 20.15 2.58
CA ILE A 356 14.80 19.17 1.64
C ILE A 356 14.00 18.09 2.39
N ALA A 357 14.58 17.54 3.46
CA ALA A 357 13.89 16.52 4.27
C ALA A 357 12.58 17.05 4.86
N ARG A 358 12.60 18.29 5.41
CA ARG A 358 11.39 18.96 5.92
C ARG A 358 10.33 19.15 4.84
N LYS A 359 10.73 19.53 3.62
CA LYS A 359 9.78 19.70 2.51
C LYS A 359 9.09 18.38 2.13
N VAL A 360 9.80 17.25 2.10
CA VAL A 360 9.21 15.93 1.84
C VAL A 360 8.21 15.54 2.93
N ILE A 361 8.56 15.79 4.22
CA ILE A 361 7.65 15.50 5.34
C ILE A 361 6.41 16.41 5.31
N ALA A 362 6.59 17.70 5.06
CA ALA A 362 5.49 18.64 4.85
C ALA A 362 4.57 18.17 3.70
N GLY A 363 5.17 17.77 2.59
CA GLY A 363 4.45 17.25 1.43
C GLY A 363 3.66 15.98 1.73
N TYR A 364 4.22 15.06 2.50
CA TYR A 364 3.52 13.85 2.95
C TYR A 364 2.29 14.19 3.79
N ILE A 365 2.47 15.05 4.80
CA ILE A 365 1.38 15.46 5.70
C ILE A 365 0.29 16.21 4.92
N SER A 366 0.68 17.25 4.18
CA SER A 366 -0.26 18.07 3.42
C SER A 366 -1.09 17.24 2.44
N TYR A 367 -0.42 16.42 1.62
CA TYR A 367 -1.07 15.59 0.60
C TYR A 367 -2.03 14.58 1.21
N ALA A 368 -1.63 13.90 2.29
CA ALA A 368 -2.48 12.93 2.98
C ALA A 368 -3.78 13.55 3.50
N PHE A 369 -3.70 14.72 4.14
CA PHE A 369 -4.88 15.42 4.66
C PHE A 369 -5.80 15.95 3.55
N HIS A 370 -5.25 16.31 2.38
CA HIS A 370 -6.07 16.73 1.23
C HIS A 370 -6.77 15.56 0.53
N ARG A 371 -6.36 14.31 0.77
CA ARG A 371 -7.06 13.10 0.26
C ARG A 371 -8.27 12.69 1.09
N VAL A 372 -8.51 13.33 2.22
CA VAL A 372 -9.74 13.13 3.01
C VAL A 372 -10.94 13.66 2.25
N GLY A 373 -12.00 12.85 2.13
CA GLY A 373 -13.18 13.13 1.32
C GLY A 373 -13.05 12.68 -0.15
N GLU A 374 -11.83 12.46 -0.65
CA GLU A 374 -11.56 11.91 -1.98
C GLU A 374 -11.26 10.42 -1.92
N ALA A 375 -10.23 10.00 -1.17
CA ALA A 375 -9.77 8.62 -1.11
C ALA A 375 -10.34 7.87 0.11
N THR A 376 -10.59 8.55 1.21
CA THR A 376 -11.23 8.02 2.43
C THR A 376 -12.12 9.09 3.04
N ASP A 377 -13.10 8.69 3.85
CA ASP A 377 -14.00 9.64 4.54
C ASP A 377 -13.30 10.42 5.66
N THR A 378 -12.23 9.88 6.24
CA THR A 378 -11.56 10.46 7.41
C THR A 378 -10.04 10.32 7.32
N ILE A 379 -9.31 11.19 8.03
CA ILE A 379 -7.85 11.05 8.15
C ILE A 379 -7.46 9.73 8.83
N THR A 380 -8.28 9.19 9.71
CA THR A 380 -8.05 7.89 10.36
C THR A 380 -7.93 6.75 9.33
N GLY A 381 -8.68 6.79 8.23
CA GLY A 381 -8.55 5.82 7.14
C GLY A 381 -7.16 5.87 6.51
N ILE A 382 -6.66 7.08 6.21
CA ILE A 382 -5.31 7.27 5.67
C ILE A 382 -4.25 6.88 6.70
N ASP A 383 -4.41 7.27 7.96
CA ASP A 383 -3.50 6.90 9.05
C ASP A 383 -3.35 5.39 9.18
N MET A 384 -4.46 4.68 9.17
CA MET A 384 -4.46 3.22 9.28
C MET A 384 -3.74 2.57 8.11
N ILE A 385 -4.01 2.97 6.87
CA ILE A 385 -3.37 2.33 5.72
C ILE A 385 -1.87 2.69 5.62
N MET A 386 -1.48 3.91 5.98
CA MET A 386 -0.06 4.27 6.03
C MET A 386 0.66 3.53 7.17
N GLY A 387 0.01 3.38 8.33
CA GLY A 387 0.58 2.68 9.49
C GLY A 387 0.64 1.16 9.35
N SER A 388 -0.39 0.52 8.83
CA SER A 388 -0.50 -0.94 8.76
C SER A 388 -0.22 -1.54 7.38
N GLY A 389 -0.29 -0.73 6.31
CA GLY A 389 0.04 -1.10 4.93
C GLY A 389 1.49 -0.76 4.55
N PHE A 390 1.86 0.52 4.67
CA PHE A 390 3.21 1.01 4.33
C PHE A 390 4.22 0.89 5.48
N ASN A 391 3.76 0.68 6.71
CA ASN A 391 4.59 0.72 7.92
C ASN A 391 5.33 2.07 8.07
N TRP A 392 4.64 3.17 7.76
CA TRP A 392 5.08 4.53 7.93
C TRP A 392 4.33 5.21 9.08
N ALA A 393 4.96 6.19 9.74
CA ALA A 393 4.27 7.01 10.73
C ALA A 393 3.04 7.66 10.10
N PRO A 394 1.85 7.43 10.67
CA PRO A 394 0.62 8.03 10.17
C PRO A 394 0.71 9.56 10.11
N PRO A 395 0.10 10.21 9.10
CA PRO A 395 0.14 11.66 8.96
C PRO A 395 -0.32 12.42 10.21
N SER A 396 -1.39 11.97 10.86
CA SER A 396 -1.91 12.62 12.08
C SER A 396 -0.98 12.44 13.29
N VAL A 397 -0.29 11.30 13.37
CA VAL A 397 0.72 11.06 14.42
C VAL A 397 1.90 12.02 14.25
N LEU A 398 2.32 12.28 13.00
CA LEU A 398 3.36 13.28 12.73
C LEU A 398 2.90 14.69 13.13
N VAL A 399 1.65 15.07 12.79
CA VAL A 399 1.09 16.37 13.20
C VAL A 399 1.07 16.52 14.73
N ASP A 400 0.62 15.50 15.45
CA ASP A 400 0.56 15.55 16.92
C ASP A 400 1.97 15.53 17.57
N THR A 401 2.93 14.80 16.97
CA THR A 401 4.32 14.75 17.47
C THR A 401 5.07 16.05 17.18
N ILE A 402 4.84 16.68 16.04
CA ILE A 402 5.41 17.99 15.67
C ILE A 402 4.70 19.13 16.42
N GLY A 403 3.42 18.97 16.68
CA GLY A 403 2.49 20.00 17.11
C GLY A 403 1.81 20.71 15.94
N ALA A 404 0.48 20.89 16.01
CA ALA A 404 -0.32 21.43 14.91
C ALA A 404 0.14 22.81 14.43
N GLY A 405 0.49 23.72 15.34
CA GLY A 405 0.99 25.05 15.00
C GLY A 405 2.34 25.02 14.27
N ALA A 406 3.26 24.16 14.72
CA ALA A 406 4.56 23.96 14.06
C ALA A 406 4.38 23.28 12.68
N THR A 407 3.40 22.37 12.56
CA THR A 407 3.07 21.72 11.28
C THR A 407 2.50 22.72 10.27
N VAL A 408 1.63 23.64 10.68
CA VAL A 408 1.14 24.74 9.81
C VAL A 408 2.32 25.53 9.25
N LYS A 409 3.26 25.94 10.12
CA LYS A 409 4.47 26.68 9.71
C LYS A 409 5.34 25.86 8.76
N LEU A 410 5.57 24.59 9.06
CA LEU A 410 6.37 23.66 8.24
C LEU A 410 5.81 23.53 6.81
N ILE A 411 4.48 23.39 6.67
CA ILE A 411 3.81 23.26 5.37
C ILE A 411 3.85 24.57 4.60
N ASP A 412 3.61 25.71 5.28
CA ASP A 412 3.66 27.04 4.69
C ASP A 412 5.05 27.40 4.19
N GLU A 413 6.10 27.15 4.98
CA GLU A 413 7.51 27.33 4.60
C GLU A 413 7.93 26.45 3.42
N ALA A 414 7.30 25.28 3.25
CA ALA A 414 7.50 24.41 2.08
C ALA A 414 6.78 24.92 0.82
N GLY A 415 5.97 25.99 0.93
CA GLY A 415 5.17 26.53 -0.16
C GLY A 415 4.00 25.64 -0.57
N LEU A 416 3.49 24.80 0.36
CA LEU A 416 2.44 23.83 0.12
C LEU A 416 1.10 24.30 0.71
N PRO A 417 -0.04 23.83 0.18
CA PRO A 417 -1.35 24.14 0.74
C PRO A 417 -1.49 23.56 2.15
N VAL A 418 -1.86 24.42 3.12
CA VAL A 418 -2.07 23.98 4.51
C VAL A 418 -3.50 23.44 4.66
N PRO A 419 -3.69 22.17 5.05
CA PRO A 419 -5.01 21.58 5.24
C PRO A 419 -5.83 22.30 6.31
N GLN A 420 -7.12 22.54 6.02
CA GLN A 420 -8.01 23.26 6.95
C GLN A 420 -8.13 22.57 8.32
N ALA A 421 -8.12 21.24 8.34
CA ALA A 421 -8.18 20.48 9.58
C ALA A 421 -6.96 20.75 10.49
N ILE A 422 -5.76 20.89 9.92
CA ILE A 422 -4.54 21.21 10.68
C ILE A 422 -4.56 22.65 11.20
N LYS A 423 -5.07 23.62 10.39
CA LYS A 423 -5.29 25.00 10.84
C LYS A 423 -6.23 25.05 12.04
N ALA A 424 -7.38 24.39 11.93
CA ALA A 424 -8.36 24.33 13.01
C ALA A 424 -7.80 23.67 14.29
N ALA A 425 -6.96 22.63 14.13
CA ALA A 425 -6.26 22.02 15.25
C ALA A 425 -5.28 22.97 15.91
N ALA A 426 -4.48 23.73 15.14
CA ALA A 426 -3.58 24.75 15.64
C ALA A 426 -4.32 25.85 16.42
N ASP A 427 -5.43 26.34 15.86
CA ASP A 427 -6.26 27.37 16.50
C ASP A 427 -6.91 26.89 17.80
N SER A 428 -7.17 25.59 17.93
CA SER A 428 -7.75 24.98 19.14
C SER A 428 -6.81 24.99 20.35
N GLY A 429 -5.50 25.11 20.12
CA GLY A 429 -4.47 25.06 21.15
C GLY A 429 -4.34 23.72 21.87
N LYS A 430 -4.97 22.64 21.35
CA LYS A 430 -4.85 21.29 21.93
C LYS A 430 -3.48 20.69 21.60
N PRO A 431 -2.78 20.08 22.56
CA PRO A 431 -1.45 19.49 22.32
C PRO A 431 -1.50 18.27 21.39
N THR A 432 -2.59 17.49 21.42
CA THR A 432 -2.85 16.37 20.52
C THR A 432 -4.24 16.52 19.94
N ALA A 433 -4.36 16.69 18.63
CA ALA A 433 -5.63 17.02 17.98
C ALA A 433 -6.23 15.87 17.19
N PHE A 434 -5.41 14.98 16.69
CA PHE A 434 -5.82 13.96 15.71
C PHE A 434 -5.65 12.53 16.20
N PHE A 435 -4.66 12.29 17.06
CA PHE A 435 -4.37 10.93 17.51
C PHE A 435 -5.48 10.39 18.39
N SER A 436 -6.35 9.59 17.79
CA SER A 436 -7.47 8.95 18.48
C SER A 436 -7.38 7.42 18.49
N HIS A 437 -6.35 6.84 17.88
CA HIS A 437 -6.25 5.38 17.76
C HIS A 437 -5.42 4.79 18.91
N PRO A 438 -6.05 4.10 19.88
CA PRO A 438 -5.37 3.60 21.10
C PRO A 438 -4.36 2.48 20.82
N PHE A 439 -4.27 1.98 19.59
CA PHE A 439 -3.45 0.81 19.23
C PHE A 439 -2.21 1.15 18.40
N ILE A 440 -1.96 2.41 18.05
CA ILE A 440 -0.75 2.79 17.32
C ILE A 440 0.38 3.02 18.33
N ASN A 441 1.38 2.15 18.28
CA ASN A 441 2.63 2.38 18.97
C ASN A 441 3.51 3.31 18.13
N THR A 442 3.59 4.58 18.49
CA THR A 442 4.40 5.59 17.78
C THR A 442 5.85 5.15 17.63
N GLY A 443 6.43 4.50 18.62
CA GLY A 443 7.79 3.99 18.59
C GLY A 443 8.08 2.95 17.51
N LYS A 444 7.04 2.27 17.02
CA LYS A 444 7.19 1.31 15.91
C LYS A 444 7.73 1.95 14.63
N TYR A 445 7.44 3.21 14.39
CA TYR A 445 7.75 3.90 13.15
C TYR A 445 9.09 4.65 13.18
N PHE A 446 9.58 4.99 14.36
CA PHE A 446 10.84 5.71 14.56
C PHE A 446 11.95 4.75 15.01
N VAL A 447 12.19 3.72 14.24
CA VAL A 447 13.26 2.77 14.54
C VAL A 447 14.59 3.40 14.19
N ALA A 448 15.54 3.38 15.11
CA ALA A 448 16.93 3.65 14.79
C ALA A 448 17.44 2.58 13.83
N GLY A 449 17.88 3.00 12.65
CA GLY A 449 18.41 2.12 11.59
C GLY A 449 19.79 1.58 11.92
#